data_e5c2491b2510062a4907d271c6447b27
#
_entry.id   e5c2491b2510062a4907d271c6447b27
#
_cell.length_a   1.000
_cell.length_b   1.000
_cell.length_c   1.000
_cell.angle_alpha   90.00
_cell.angle_beta   90.00
_cell.angle_gamma   90.00
#
_symmetry.space_group_name_H-M   'P 1'
#
loop_
_entity.id
_entity.type
_entity.pdbx_description
1 polymer ?
#
loop_
_entity_poly.entity_id
_entity_poly.type
_entity_poly.pdbx_seq_one_letter_code
_entity_poly.pdbx_strand_id
1 'polypeptide(L)'
;MAVEPMTQTPTFRVTVISRTARAVNYKHRGGATKLDFAGTELMPKANGEAKLESKQGYIEIEVEFDELQKPTTFGNEYLTYVMWAITPEGRSVNLGEVLLNGNRSKLDVTTDLQAFALVVTAEPYYAVRQPSNVVVLENVIRDDTKGTTEVVNAKYDLLERGGYIPTGYKFDPVVLHTKLPLEFFEARNAVRIAQSEGAEKYASDSYQHAVRLMNQADGYATSKHIDKKSLISVSREAVQTAEDAREISVKRIEAERIDAEARAAADREANAKAQTISAEADTAEALRARDEADRQKREAQASALQQQQTAEAEAERNRAEAAAAAAASEQKLQQAVREREELRARLLQQLNTILETRDTARGLVVNMSDVLFDTGKHTLRPLAREKLAKISGIVLAYPALTLGIEGNTDSVGSDAYNQGLSERRAEAVRSYLAQQGVLESSMTARGLGETQPIASNSTAEGRQQNRRVELIVSGEVIGTKIGSAPQSQDR
;
A
#
# COMPACT_ATOMS: atom_id res chain seq x y z
N MET A 1 -16.72 -0.52 -29.43
CA MET A 1 -17.82 0.28 -28.87
C MET A 1 -17.19 1.42 -28.08
N ALA A 2 -17.50 2.66 -28.46
CA ALA A 2 -16.94 3.83 -27.79
C ALA A 2 -17.56 3.92 -26.39
N VAL A 3 -16.69 3.99 -25.38
CA VAL A 3 -17.08 4.26 -23.99
C VAL A 3 -17.37 5.75 -23.91
N GLU A 4 -18.61 6.13 -23.62
CA GLU A 4 -18.96 7.53 -23.36
C GLU A 4 -18.15 8.03 -22.15
N PRO A 5 -17.54 9.21 -22.21
CA PRO A 5 -16.81 9.77 -21.09
C PRO A 5 -17.78 10.09 -19.95
N MET A 6 -17.60 9.45 -18.81
CA MET A 6 -18.34 9.78 -17.59
C MET A 6 -17.97 11.20 -17.15
N THR A 7 -18.92 12.14 -17.31
CA THR A 7 -18.78 13.57 -16.94
C THR A 7 -19.07 13.86 -15.46
N GLN A 8 -19.24 12.84 -14.61
CA GLN A 8 -19.44 13.02 -13.18
C GLN A 8 -18.29 12.38 -12.42
N THR A 9 -17.62 13.15 -11.59
CA THR A 9 -16.66 12.65 -10.61
C THR A 9 -17.37 11.59 -9.77
N PRO A 10 -16.90 10.34 -9.74
CA PRO A 10 -17.57 9.29 -8.96
C PRO A 10 -17.57 9.69 -7.49
N THR A 11 -18.75 9.86 -6.94
CA THR A 11 -18.94 10.07 -5.50
C THR A 11 -18.83 8.70 -4.83
N PHE A 12 -17.64 8.40 -4.27
CA PHE A 12 -17.42 7.17 -3.53
C PHE A 12 -18.18 7.24 -2.21
N ARG A 13 -19.25 6.46 -2.08
CA ARG A 13 -19.76 6.05 -0.77
C ARG A 13 -19.02 4.78 -0.39
N VAL A 14 -17.94 4.93 0.36
CA VAL A 14 -17.28 3.79 1.00
C VAL A 14 -18.17 3.33 2.14
N THR A 15 -18.89 2.23 1.94
CA THR A 15 -19.61 1.56 3.03
C THR A 15 -18.61 0.67 3.75
N VAL A 16 -18.07 1.15 4.86
CA VAL A 16 -17.19 0.36 5.71
C VAL A 16 -18.06 -0.58 6.55
N ILE A 17 -17.92 -1.88 6.32
CA ILE A 17 -18.51 -2.92 7.14
C ILE A 17 -17.44 -3.40 8.09
N SER A 18 -17.59 -3.22 9.38
CA SER A 18 -16.64 -3.78 10.34
C SER A 18 -17.06 -5.17 10.79
N ARG A 19 -16.11 -6.08 10.82
CA ARG A 19 -16.26 -7.45 11.31
C ARG A 19 -15.31 -7.69 12.47
N THR A 20 -15.57 -8.70 13.28
CA THR A 20 -14.70 -9.08 14.39
C THR A 20 -14.21 -10.48 14.16
N ALA A 21 -12.90 -10.66 14.17
CA ALA A 21 -12.24 -11.97 14.11
C ALA A 21 -11.47 -12.25 15.41
N ARG A 22 -11.25 -13.52 15.71
CA ARG A 22 -10.51 -13.91 16.93
C ARG A 22 -9.02 -14.02 16.59
N ALA A 23 -8.24 -13.05 17.03
CA ALA A 23 -6.79 -13.09 16.92
C ALA A 23 -6.17 -13.94 18.03
N VAL A 24 -5.10 -14.65 17.70
CA VAL A 24 -4.30 -15.47 18.63
C VAL A 24 -2.89 -14.91 18.66
N ASN A 25 -2.32 -14.79 19.86
CA ASN A 25 -0.93 -14.41 20.06
C ASN A 25 -0.06 -15.67 20.10
N TYR A 26 0.84 -15.79 19.16
CA TYR A 26 1.77 -16.91 18.99
C TYR A 26 3.17 -16.63 19.56
N LYS A 27 3.38 -15.47 20.20
CA LYS A 27 4.68 -15.05 20.73
C LYS A 27 5.20 -16.03 21.79
N HIS A 28 6.49 -16.33 21.73
CA HIS A 28 7.23 -17.21 22.68
C HIS A 28 6.85 -18.70 22.64
N ARG A 29 6.52 -19.24 21.47
CA ARG A 29 6.24 -20.66 21.34
C ARG A 29 7.30 -21.41 20.54
N GLY A 30 7.71 -22.53 21.10
CA GLY A 30 8.34 -23.60 20.33
C GLY A 30 7.30 -24.64 19.94
N GLY A 31 7.31 -25.05 18.66
CA GLY A 31 6.47 -26.11 18.13
C GLY A 31 5.27 -25.64 17.33
N ALA A 32 4.59 -26.57 16.70
CA ALA A 32 3.43 -26.33 15.87
C ALA A 32 2.14 -26.25 16.70
N THR A 33 1.20 -25.41 16.24
CA THR A 33 -0.18 -25.35 16.73
C THR A 33 -1.14 -25.47 15.55
N LYS A 34 -2.38 -25.80 15.82
CA LYS A 34 -3.41 -25.94 14.79
C LYS A 34 -4.57 -24.97 15.06
N LEU A 35 -5.15 -24.49 13.98
CA LEU A 35 -6.41 -23.75 13.93
C LEU A 35 -7.32 -24.41 12.90
N ASP A 36 -8.60 -24.36 13.13
CA ASP A 36 -9.59 -24.71 12.12
C ASP A 36 -10.08 -23.44 11.40
N PHE A 37 -10.62 -23.63 10.21
CA PHE A 37 -11.41 -22.62 9.52
C PHE A 37 -12.86 -23.09 9.40
N ALA A 38 -13.77 -22.17 9.65
CA ALA A 38 -15.19 -22.41 9.41
C ALA A 38 -15.70 -21.49 8.30
N GLY A 39 -16.57 -22.03 7.47
CA GLY A 39 -17.29 -21.28 6.45
C GLY A 39 -18.25 -20.26 7.09
N THR A 40 -18.32 -19.07 6.50
CA THR A 40 -19.31 -18.07 6.87
C THR A 40 -20.69 -18.42 6.28
N GLU A 41 -21.68 -17.56 6.52
CA GLU A 41 -23.01 -17.68 5.90
C GLU A 41 -22.95 -17.71 4.36
N LEU A 42 -21.91 -17.10 3.76
CA LEU A 42 -21.70 -17.08 2.32
C LEU A 42 -21.26 -18.46 1.76
N MET A 43 -20.54 -19.24 2.56
CA MET A 43 -20.02 -20.56 2.15
C MET A 43 -20.01 -21.54 3.34
N PRO A 44 -21.19 -21.92 3.89
CA PRO A 44 -21.29 -22.61 5.18
C PRO A 44 -20.73 -24.03 5.21
N LYS A 45 -20.46 -24.66 4.05
CA LYS A 45 -19.84 -25.98 3.97
C LYS A 45 -18.32 -25.94 3.93
N ALA A 46 -17.76 -24.79 3.56
CA ALA A 46 -16.31 -24.65 3.47
C ALA A 46 -15.68 -24.78 4.85
N ASN A 47 -14.55 -25.42 4.88
CA ASN A 47 -13.78 -25.65 6.09
C ASN A 47 -12.29 -25.72 5.75
N GLY A 48 -11.45 -25.76 6.76
CA GLY A 48 -10.02 -25.93 6.59
C GLY A 48 -9.30 -26.13 7.90
N GLU A 49 -8.06 -26.55 7.79
CA GLU A 49 -7.14 -26.70 8.94
C GLU A 49 -5.85 -25.95 8.61
N ALA A 50 -5.39 -25.11 9.52
CA ALA A 50 -4.09 -24.48 9.46
C ALA A 50 -3.16 -25.04 10.54
N LYS A 51 -1.94 -25.36 10.13
CA LYS A 51 -0.82 -25.64 11.03
C LYS A 51 0.11 -24.45 11.04
N LEU A 52 0.34 -23.88 12.23
CA LEU A 52 1.21 -22.74 12.44
C LEU A 52 2.44 -23.20 13.20
N GLU A 53 3.62 -22.88 12.67
CA GLU A 53 4.89 -23.20 13.32
C GLU A 53 5.72 -21.95 13.52
N SER A 54 5.96 -21.59 14.78
CA SER A 54 6.84 -20.47 15.13
C SER A 54 8.29 -20.82 14.84
N LYS A 55 8.92 -19.99 14.03
CA LYS A 55 10.34 -20.00 13.71
C LYS A 55 11.02 -18.75 14.30
N GLN A 56 12.33 -18.68 14.20
CA GLN A 56 13.07 -17.52 14.68
C GLN A 56 12.79 -16.29 13.80
N GLY A 57 11.85 -15.41 14.24
CA GLY A 57 11.50 -14.16 13.59
C GLY A 57 10.28 -14.21 12.67
N TYR A 58 9.68 -15.37 12.43
CA TYR A 58 8.48 -15.49 11.59
C TYR A 58 7.63 -16.70 11.99
N ILE A 59 6.42 -16.77 11.47
CA ILE A 59 5.50 -17.90 11.61
C ILE A 59 5.29 -18.52 10.23
N GLU A 60 5.53 -19.84 10.13
CA GLU A 60 5.12 -20.63 8.97
C GLU A 60 3.68 -21.07 9.17
N ILE A 61 2.88 -20.95 8.12
CA ILE A 61 1.46 -21.30 8.10
C ILE A 61 1.24 -22.25 6.92
N GLU A 62 1.00 -23.51 7.22
CA GLU A 62 0.53 -24.52 6.26
C GLU A 62 -0.98 -24.61 6.44
N VAL A 63 -1.75 -24.38 5.36
CA VAL A 63 -3.21 -24.46 5.44
C VAL A 63 -3.78 -25.30 4.32
N GLU A 64 -4.76 -26.09 4.66
CA GLU A 64 -5.56 -26.89 3.70
C GLU A 64 -7.02 -26.51 3.84
N PHE A 65 -7.67 -26.27 2.71
CA PHE A 65 -9.08 -25.90 2.64
C PHE A 65 -9.85 -26.97 1.85
N ASP A 66 -11.08 -27.20 2.27
CA ASP A 66 -12.03 -28.12 1.63
C ASP A 66 -13.38 -27.42 1.40
N GLU A 67 -14.16 -27.99 0.46
CA GLU A 67 -15.51 -27.55 0.12
C GLU A 67 -15.61 -26.08 -0.33
N LEU A 68 -14.53 -25.56 -0.93
CA LEU A 68 -14.52 -24.23 -1.52
C LEU A 68 -15.31 -24.20 -2.83
N GLN A 69 -16.17 -23.21 -2.98
CA GLN A 69 -16.85 -22.92 -4.25
C GLN A 69 -15.95 -22.10 -5.17
N LYS A 70 -16.34 -21.92 -6.41
CA LYS A 70 -15.62 -21.00 -7.32
C LYS A 70 -15.85 -19.56 -6.86
N PRO A 71 -14.81 -18.69 -6.83
CA PRO A 71 -14.96 -17.29 -6.42
C PRO A 71 -16.01 -16.53 -7.23
N THR A 72 -16.16 -16.84 -8.51
CA THR A 72 -17.16 -16.26 -9.42
C THR A 72 -18.62 -16.50 -8.98
N THR A 73 -18.87 -17.36 -8.02
CA THR A 73 -20.21 -17.56 -7.41
C THR A 73 -20.67 -16.29 -6.67
N PHE A 74 -19.74 -15.49 -6.18
CA PHE A 74 -20.03 -14.26 -5.41
C PHE A 74 -20.11 -13.01 -6.29
N GLY A 75 -19.77 -13.11 -7.54
CA GLY A 75 -19.81 -12.04 -8.54
C GLY A 75 -18.81 -12.26 -9.66
N ASN A 76 -19.07 -11.67 -10.81
CA ASN A 76 -18.19 -11.80 -11.99
C ASN A 76 -16.81 -11.19 -11.78
N GLU A 77 -16.71 -10.29 -10.82
CA GLU A 77 -15.48 -9.62 -10.43
C GLU A 77 -14.51 -10.52 -9.66
N TYR A 78 -15.00 -11.51 -8.91
CA TYR A 78 -14.17 -12.33 -8.03
C TYR A 78 -13.59 -13.51 -8.80
N LEU A 79 -12.27 -13.58 -8.88
CA LEU A 79 -11.56 -14.62 -9.63
C LEU A 79 -10.75 -15.56 -8.74
N THR A 80 -10.37 -15.08 -7.56
CA THR A 80 -9.53 -15.84 -6.64
C THR A 80 -9.95 -15.64 -5.19
N TYR A 81 -9.32 -16.37 -4.28
CA TYR A 81 -9.40 -16.13 -2.85
C TYR A 81 -8.06 -15.65 -2.32
N VAL A 82 -8.10 -14.79 -1.33
CA VAL A 82 -6.90 -14.31 -0.62
C VAL A 82 -7.05 -14.60 0.85
N MET A 83 -5.99 -15.13 1.44
CA MET A 83 -5.88 -15.31 2.88
C MET A 83 -5.22 -14.09 3.51
N TRP A 84 -5.81 -13.61 4.60
CA TRP A 84 -5.38 -12.43 5.34
C TRP A 84 -5.01 -12.77 6.76
N ALA A 85 -3.97 -12.11 7.26
CA ALA A 85 -3.74 -11.95 8.69
C ALA A 85 -4.33 -10.61 9.14
N ILE A 86 -5.18 -10.65 10.17
CA ILE A 86 -5.78 -9.48 10.80
C ILE A 86 -5.11 -9.26 12.15
N THR A 87 -4.43 -8.13 12.31
CA THR A 87 -3.79 -7.81 13.59
C THR A 87 -4.83 -7.41 14.65
N PRO A 88 -4.50 -7.44 15.96
CA PRO A 88 -5.39 -6.99 17.01
C PRO A 88 -5.89 -5.55 16.85
N GLU A 89 -5.12 -4.70 16.19
CA GLU A 89 -5.46 -3.31 15.84
C GLU A 89 -6.37 -3.20 14.61
N GLY A 90 -6.73 -4.32 13.98
CA GLY A 90 -7.60 -4.38 12.80
C GLY A 90 -6.90 -4.18 11.46
N ARG A 91 -5.57 -4.15 11.41
CA ARG A 91 -4.82 -4.06 10.15
C ARG A 91 -4.84 -5.39 9.42
N SER A 92 -5.23 -5.36 8.14
CA SER A 92 -5.20 -6.52 7.24
C SER A 92 -3.85 -6.64 6.55
N VAL A 93 -3.31 -7.85 6.51
CA VAL A 93 -2.07 -8.18 5.78
C VAL A 93 -2.38 -9.34 4.84
N ASN A 94 -2.19 -9.12 3.54
CA ASN A 94 -2.34 -10.15 2.51
C ASN A 94 -1.24 -11.21 2.68
N LEU A 95 -1.61 -12.42 3.02
CA LEU A 95 -0.68 -13.54 3.20
C LEU A 95 -0.44 -14.31 1.90
N GLY A 96 -1.42 -14.31 1.01
CA GLY A 96 -1.27 -14.99 -0.26
C GLY A 96 -2.58 -15.47 -0.86
N GLU A 97 -2.47 -15.89 -2.09
CA GLU A 97 -3.54 -16.39 -2.93
C GLU A 97 -3.88 -17.84 -2.58
N VAL A 98 -5.15 -18.14 -2.42
CA VAL A 98 -5.71 -19.49 -2.19
C VAL A 98 -6.19 -20.06 -3.52
N LEU A 99 -5.30 -20.78 -4.18
CA LEU A 99 -5.57 -21.38 -5.49
C LEU A 99 -6.41 -22.65 -5.36
N LEU A 100 -7.49 -22.75 -6.12
CA LEU A 100 -8.37 -23.92 -6.13
C LEU A 100 -7.82 -25.06 -6.96
N ASN A 101 -7.84 -26.26 -6.39
CA ASN A 101 -7.72 -27.53 -7.11
C ASN A 101 -9.02 -28.33 -6.90
N GLY A 102 -9.95 -28.18 -7.82
CA GLY A 102 -11.33 -28.64 -7.64
C GLY A 102 -12.07 -27.78 -6.61
N ASN A 103 -12.46 -28.37 -5.49
CA ASN A 103 -13.05 -27.70 -4.32
C ASN A 103 -12.09 -27.61 -3.12
N ARG A 104 -10.80 -27.87 -3.34
CA ARG A 104 -9.74 -27.87 -2.33
C ARG A 104 -8.68 -26.86 -2.65
N SER A 105 -7.93 -26.50 -1.62
CA SER A 105 -6.71 -25.71 -1.77
C SER A 105 -5.72 -26.06 -0.68
N LYS A 106 -4.43 -25.90 -1.01
CA LYS A 106 -3.34 -25.92 -0.05
C LYS A 106 -2.50 -24.64 -0.23
N LEU A 107 -2.16 -23.99 0.88
CA LEU A 107 -1.37 -22.77 0.88
C LEU A 107 -0.32 -22.85 1.98
N ASP A 108 0.93 -22.58 1.62
CA ASP A 108 2.06 -22.50 2.54
C ASP A 108 2.60 -21.08 2.49
N VAL A 109 2.53 -20.35 3.60
CA VAL A 109 2.93 -18.94 3.70
C VAL A 109 3.68 -18.66 4.98
N THR A 110 4.32 -17.50 5.04
CA THR A 110 5.01 -17.01 6.23
C THR A 110 4.57 -15.61 6.56
N THR A 111 4.57 -15.27 7.86
CA THR A 111 4.31 -13.92 8.35
C THR A 111 5.25 -13.57 9.50
N ASP A 112 5.64 -12.32 9.59
CA ASP A 112 6.38 -11.74 10.73
C ASP A 112 5.46 -11.32 11.88
N LEU A 113 4.15 -11.31 11.64
CA LEU A 113 3.17 -11.02 12.67
C LEU A 113 3.18 -12.10 13.75
N GLN A 114 3.09 -11.69 15.01
CA GLN A 114 3.08 -12.59 16.18
C GLN A 114 1.68 -12.77 16.77
N ALA A 115 0.77 -11.84 16.52
CA ALA A 115 -0.62 -11.90 16.95
C ALA A 115 -1.53 -11.55 15.78
N PHE A 116 -2.43 -12.44 15.40
CA PHE A 116 -3.34 -12.23 14.28
C PHE A 116 -4.52 -13.22 14.28
N ALA A 117 -5.56 -12.83 13.61
CA ALA A 117 -6.63 -13.71 13.12
C ALA A 117 -6.39 -14.02 11.64
N LEU A 118 -6.97 -15.12 11.17
CA LEU A 118 -6.92 -15.51 9.76
C LEU A 118 -8.32 -15.47 9.16
N VAL A 119 -8.45 -14.82 8.01
CA VAL A 119 -9.68 -14.80 7.24
C VAL A 119 -9.39 -15.04 5.75
N VAL A 120 -10.39 -15.54 5.02
CA VAL A 120 -10.29 -15.69 3.57
C VAL A 120 -11.44 -14.94 2.92
N THR A 121 -11.10 -14.14 1.93
CA THR A 121 -12.07 -13.35 1.15
C THR A 121 -12.01 -13.71 -0.32
N ALA A 122 -13.12 -13.53 -1.03
CA ALA A 122 -13.13 -13.62 -2.50
C ALA A 122 -12.66 -12.27 -3.07
N GLU A 123 -11.71 -12.32 -3.99
CA GLU A 123 -11.02 -11.13 -4.51
C GLU A 123 -10.93 -11.15 -6.05
N PRO A 124 -10.82 -9.98 -6.68
CA PRO A 124 -10.71 -9.90 -8.13
C PRO A 124 -9.34 -10.35 -8.66
N TYR A 125 -8.30 -10.29 -7.82
CA TYR A 125 -6.93 -10.73 -8.10
C TYR A 125 -6.15 -10.87 -6.79
N TYR A 126 -5.03 -11.58 -6.82
CA TYR A 126 -4.25 -11.94 -5.64
C TYR A 126 -3.54 -10.78 -4.93
N ALA A 127 -3.19 -9.70 -5.65
CA ALA A 127 -2.34 -8.63 -5.11
C ALA A 127 -3.11 -7.51 -4.40
N VAL A 128 -4.39 -7.70 -4.14
CA VAL A 128 -5.23 -6.75 -3.39
C VAL A 128 -4.63 -6.42 -2.03
N ARG A 129 -4.78 -5.16 -1.60
CA ARG A 129 -4.20 -4.67 -0.34
C ARG A 129 -5.21 -4.50 0.79
N GLN A 130 -6.49 -4.63 0.49
CA GLN A 130 -7.57 -4.58 1.47
C GLN A 130 -8.56 -5.70 1.19
N PRO A 131 -9.10 -6.35 2.22
CA PRO A 131 -10.07 -7.41 2.03
C PRO A 131 -11.43 -6.86 1.56
N SER A 132 -12.06 -7.59 0.66
CA SER A 132 -13.46 -7.35 0.32
C SER A 132 -14.39 -7.74 1.47
N ASN A 133 -15.64 -7.30 1.40
CA ASN A 133 -16.69 -7.73 2.33
C ASN A 133 -17.19 -9.17 2.07
N VAL A 134 -16.67 -9.86 1.06
CA VAL A 134 -17.01 -11.26 0.75
C VAL A 134 -16.10 -12.19 1.53
N VAL A 135 -16.25 -12.19 2.85
CA VAL A 135 -15.53 -13.09 3.75
C VAL A 135 -16.18 -14.46 3.70
N VAL A 136 -15.43 -15.46 3.25
CA VAL A 136 -15.93 -16.83 3.03
C VAL A 136 -15.51 -17.82 4.12
N LEU A 137 -14.34 -17.59 4.74
CA LEU A 137 -13.82 -18.40 5.82
C LEU A 137 -13.22 -17.52 6.91
N GLU A 138 -13.39 -17.95 8.15
CA GLU A 138 -12.79 -17.33 9.35
C GLU A 138 -12.15 -18.41 10.20
N ASN A 139 -11.05 -18.07 10.89
CA ASN A 139 -10.41 -19.01 11.79
C ASN A 139 -11.25 -19.31 13.03
N VAL A 140 -11.21 -20.55 13.43
CA VAL A 140 -11.81 -21.05 14.68
C VAL A 140 -10.71 -21.58 15.56
N ILE A 141 -10.66 -21.10 16.80
CA ILE A 141 -9.69 -21.54 17.80
C ILE A 141 -10.15 -22.88 18.36
N ARG A 142 -9.29 -23.89 18.34
CA ARG A 142 -9.53 -25.22 18.89
C ARG A 142 -9.22 -25.24 20.39
N ASP A 143 -9.80 -26.18 21.10
CA ASP A 143 -9.50 -26.40 22.52
C ASP A 143 -8.04 -26.86 22.75
N ASP A 144 -7.47 -27.53 21.75
CA ASP A 144 -6.07 -27.99 21.76
C ASP A 144 -5.09 -26.99 21.13
N THR A 145 -5.57 -25.83 20.67
CA THR A 145 -4.72 -24.76 20.18
C THR A 145 -3.81 -24.28 21.32
N LYS A 146 -2.57 -24.72 21.31
CA LYS A 146 -1.62 -24.38 22.35
C LYS A 146 -1.16 -22.93 22.23
N GLY A 147 -1.44 -22.05 23.18
CA GLY A 147 -1.03 -20.65 23.21
C GLY A 147 -1.41 -19.97 24.50
N THR A 148 -0.68 -18.93 24.89
CA THR A 148 -1.22 -17.91 25.79
C THR A 148 -2.32 -17.24 24.95
N THR A 149 -3.52 -17.76 25.08
CA THR A 149 -4.69 -17.28 24.35
C THR A 149 -5.18 -15.99 25.02
N GLU A 150 -4.53 -14.90 24.71
CA GLU A 150 -5.22 -13.62 24.72
C GLU A 150 -6.07 -13.64 23.45
N VAL A 151 -7.31 -14.15 23.57
CA VAL A 151 -8.28 -14.05 22.49
C VAL A 151 -8.65 -12.58 22.37
N VAL A 152 -7.97 -11.87 21.50
CA VAL A 152 -8.30 -10.50 21.18
C VAL A 152 -9.34 -10.52 20.07
N ASN A 153 -10.49 -9.88 20.31
CA ASN A 153 -11.46 -9.65 19.26
C ASN A 153 -10.94 -8.52 18.37
N ALA A 154 -10.30 -8.87 17.27
CA ALA A 154 -9.83 -7.91 16.29
C ALA A 154 -11.01 -7.40 15.46
N LYS A 155 -11.31 -6.10 15.57
CA LYS A 155 -12.27 -5.43 14.71
C LYS A 155 -11.50 -4.92 13.48
N TYR A 156 -11.90 -5.35 12.29
CA TYR A 156 -11.30 -4.92 11.04
C TYR A 156 -12.35 -4.40 10.05
N ASP A 157 -11.91 -3.48 9.22
CA ASP A 157 -12.76 -2.82 8.25
C ASP A 157 -12.73 -3.57 6.92
N LEU A 158 -13.92 -3.89 6.42
CA LEU A 158 -14.17 -4.47 5.12
C LEU A 158 -14.76 -3.39 4.23
N LEU A 159 -14.20 -3.23 3.06
CA LEU A 159 -14.76 -2.34 2.06
C LEU A 159 -15.70 -3.12 1.16
N GLU A 160 -16.90 -2.57 0.90
CA GLU A 160 -17.79 -3.15 -0.10
C GLU A 160 -17.01 -3.34 -1.40
N ARG A 161 -16.99 -4.60 -1.92
CA ARG A 161 -16.20 -4.99 -3.09
C ARG A 161 -14.71 -4.60 -2.99
N GLY A 162 -14.14 -4.62 -1.78
CA GLY A 162 -12.77 -4.22 -1.51
C GLY A 162 -12.47 -2.73 -1.68
N GLY A 163 -13.48 -1.91 -1.93
CA GLY A 163 -13.31 -0.48 -2.25
C GLY A 163 -12.62 -0.20 -3.59
N TYR A 164 -12.33 -1.25 -4.39
CA TYR A 164 -11.66 -1.07 -5.69
C TYR A 164 -12.60 -1.08 -6.88
N ILE A 165 -13.90 -1.33 -6.68
CA ILE A 165 -14.86 -1.37 -7.77
C ILE A 165 -15.90 -0.28 -7.54
N PRO A 166 -15.95 0.75 -8.40
CA PRO A 166 -16.92 1.82 -8.27
C PRO A 166 -18.37 1.30 -8.24
N THR A 167 -19.21 1.95 -7.44
CA THR A 167 -20.63 1.63 -7.38
C THR A 167 -21.27 1.74 -8.77
N GLY A 168 -21.93 0.67 -9.21
CA GLY A 168 -22.57 0.62 -10.53
C GLY A 168 -21.68 0.09 -11.66
N TYR A 169 -20.39 -0.10 -11.46
CA TYR A 169 -19.54 -0.76 -12.45
C TYR A 169 -19.97 -2.22 -12.62
N LYS A 170 -20.19 -2.63 -13.87
CA LYS A 170 -20.57 -3.99 -14.23
C LYS A 170 -19.40 -4.71 -14.90
N PHE A 171 -18.99 -5.81 -14.30
CA PHE A 171 -18.02 -6.71 -14.92
C PHE A 171 -18.69 -7.59 -15.96
N ASP A 172 -18.07 -7.73 -17.11
CA ASP A 172 -18.43 -8.79 -18.06
C ASP A 172 -18.10 -10.13 -17.44
N PRO A 173 -18.94 -11.16 -17.67
CA PRO A 173 -18.64 -12.52 -17.22
C PRO A 173 -17.29 -12.97 -17.77
N VAL A 174 -16.40 -13.40 -16.89
CA VAL A 174 -15.11 -13.95 -17.28
C VAL A 174 -15.30 -15.44 -17.58
N VAL A 175 -15.13 -15.82 -18.85
CA VAL A 175 -15.10 -17.24 -19.23
C VAL A 175 -13.67 -17.75 -19.00
N LEU A 176 -13.46 -18.42 -17.88
CA LEU A 176 -12.18 -19.05 -17.57
C LEU A 176 -11.91 -20.20 -18.56
N HIS A 177 -10.94 -20.00 -19.44
CA HIS A 177 -10.50 -21.04 -20.37
C HIS A 177 -9.49 -21.97 -19.69
N THR A 178 -9.71 -23.27 -19.73
CA THR A 178 -8.82 -24.28 -19.14
C THR A 178 -7.38 -24.26 -19.70
N LYS A 179 -7.17 -23.61 -20.85
CA LYS A 179 -5.86 -23.50 -21.50
C LYS A 179 -5.02 -22.33 -20.97
N LEU A 180 -5.67 -21.28 -20.44
CA LEU A 180 -5.01 -20.09 -19.96
C LEU A 180 -4.90 -20.11 -18.42
N PRO A 181 -3.82 -19.60 -17.84
CA PRO A 181 -3.64 -19.54 -16.40
C PRO A 181 -4.57 -18.49 -15.78
N LEU A 182 -4.90 -18.66 -14.50
CA LEU A 182 -5.77 -17.76 -13.74
C LEU A 182 -5.21 -16.35 -13.72
N GLU A 183 -3.92 -16.22 -13.51
CA GLU A 183 -3.19 -14.94 -13.42
C GLU A 183 -3.41 -14.04 -14.64
N PHE A 184 -3.66 -14.63 -15.79
CA PHE A 184 -4.00 -13.88 -17.00
C PHE A 184 -5.35 -13.15 -16.89
N PHE A 185 -6.33 -13.79 -16.29
CA PHE A 185 -7.66 -13.21 -16.06
C PHE A 185 -7.61 -12.19 -14.91
N GLU A 186 -6.84 -12.48 -13.89
CA GLU A 186 -6.58 -11.54 -12.77
C GLU A 186 -5.91 -10.26 -13.26
N ALA A 187 -4.92 -10.38 -14.16
CA ALA A 187 -4.26 -9.21 -14.77
C ALA A 187 -5.26 -8.34 -15.53
N ARG A 188 -6.17 -8.93 -16.29
CA ARG A 188 -7.25 -8.19 -16.95
C ARG A 188 -8.16 -7.47 -15.96
N ASN A 189 -8.55 -8.14 -14.88
CA ASN A 189 -9.34 -7.50 -13.83
C ASN A 189 -8.58 -6.36 -13.18
N ALA A 190 -7.33 -6.57 -12.78
CA ALA A 190 -6.52 -5.54 -12.12
C ALA A 190 -6.36 -4.29 -12.98
N VAL A 191 -6.04 -4.45 -14.28
CA VAL A 191 -5.91 -3.32 -15.21
C VAL A 191 -7.24 -2.59 -15.41
N ARG A 192 -8.36 -3.30 -15.54
CA ARG A 192 -9.70 -2.70 -15.67
C ARG A 192 -10.12 -1.97 -14.40
N ILE A 193 -9.86 -2.53 -13.23
CA ILE A 193 -10.14 -1.93 -11.94
C ILE A 193 -9.29 -0.66 -11.77
N ALA A 194 -7.99 -0.72 -12.05
CA ALA A 194 -7.13 0.45 -12.02
C ALA A 194 -7.63 1.56 -12.94
N GLN A 195 -8.08 1.21 -14.15
CA GLN A 195 -8.68 2.18 -15.08
C GLN A 195 -9.94 2.83 -14.51
N SER A 196 -10.85 2.01 -13.96
CA SER A 196 -12.12 2.50 -13.39
C SER A 196 -11.92 3.41 -12.19
N GLU A 197 -10.80 3.25 -11.47
CA GLU A 197 -10.36 4.09 -10.35
C GLU A 197 -9.51 5.30 -10.80
N GLY A 198 -9.52 5.60 -12.11
CA GLY A 198 -8.88 6.78 -12.65
C GLY A 198 -7.36 6.72 -12.78
N ALA A 199 -6.76 5.52 -12.78
CA ALA A 199 -5.31 5.36 -12.85
C ALA A 199 -4.70 5.97 -14.13
N GLU A 200 -5.45 6.02 -15.21
CA GLU A 200 -5.01 6.66 -16.46
C GLU A 200 -4.68 8.14 -16.25
N LYS A 201 -5.45 8.85 -15.42
CA LYS A 201 -5.25 10.26 -15.09
C LYS A 201 -4.26 10.45 -13.93
N TYR A 202 -4.44 9.69 -12.86
CA TYR A 202 -3.78 9.95 -11.59
C TYR A 202 -2.48 9.16 -11.37
N ALA A 203 -2.27 8.07 -12.13
CA ALA A 203 -1.09 7.21 -12.04
C ALA A 203 -0.62 6.77 -13.44
N SER A 204 -0.59 7.69 -14.39
CA SER A 204 -0.44 7.42 -15.83
C SER A 204 0.73 6.49 -16.14
N ASP A 205 1.92 6.74 -15.61
CA ASP A 205 3.12 5.96 -15.93
C ASP A 205 2.98 4.50 -15.49
N SER A 206 2.53 4.27 -14.25
CA SER A 206 2.30 2.93 -13.72
C SER A 206 1.16 2.23 -14.46
N TYR A 207 0.08 2.94 -14.75
CA TYR A 207 -1.04 2.40 -15.50
C TYR A 207 -0.64 2.00 -16.92
N GLN A 208 0.06 2.86 -17.65
CA GLN A 208 0.55 2.55 -18.98
C GLN A 208 1.55 1.38 -18.97
N HIS A 209 2.32 1.23 -17.91
CA HIS A 209 3.18 0.06 -17.73
C HIS A 209 2.34 -1.20 -17.55
N ALA A 210 1.32 -1.18 -16.70
CA ALA A 210 0.41 -2.31 -16.52
C ALA A 210 -0.30 -2.70 -17.83
N VAL A 211 -0.74 -1.73 -18.62
CA VAL A 211 -1.35 -1.95 -19.94
C VAL A 211 -0.36 -2.60 -20.92
N ARG A 212 0.90 -2.16 -20.95
CA ARG A 212 1.94 -2.81 -21.78
C ARG A 212 2.17 -4.26 -21.38
N LEU A 213 2.25 -4.53 -20.09
CA LEU A 213 2.40 -5.90 -19.58
C LEU A 213 1.17 -6.76 -19.94
N MET A 214 -0.04 -6.21 -19.82
CA MET A 214 -1.27 -6.91 -20.22
C MET A 214 -1.28 -7.22 -21.72
N ASN A 215 -0.88 -6.27 -22.57
CA ASN A 215 -0.75 -6.48 -24.01
C ASN A 215 0.30 -7.58 -24.34
N GLN A 216 1.39 -7.62 -23.59
CA GLN A 216 2.38 -8.69 -23.72
C GLN A 216 1.81 -10.05 -23.30
N ALA A 217 1.04 -10.09 -22.23
CA ALA A 217 0.33 -11.29 -21.80
C ALA A 217 -0.68 -11.78 -22.87
N ASP A 218 -1.44 -10.85 -23.47
CA ASP A 218 -2.34 -11.14 -24.59
C ASP A 218 -1.58 -11.73 -25.80
N GLY A 219 -0.38 -11.22 -26.10
CA GLY A 219 0.50 -11.77 -27.12
C GLY A 219 0.92 -13.23 -26.86
N TYR A 220 1.28 -13.55 -25.62
CA TYR A 220 1.57 -14.93 -25.22
C TYR A 220 0.32 -15.82 -25.27
N ALA A 221 -0.82 -15.32 -24.80
CA ALA A 221 -2.08 -16.08 -24.75
C ALA A 221 -2.63 -16.44 -26.13
N THR A 222 -2.35 -15.61 -27.15
CA THR A 222 -2.82 -15.81 -28.54
C THR A 222 -1.80 -16.51 -29.42
N SER A 223 -0.61 -16.83 -28.92
CA SER A 223 0.43 -17.53 -29.68
C SER A 223 0.01 -18.97 -30.02
N LYS A 224 0.54 -19.51 -31.13
CA LYS A 224 0.30 -20.92 -31.53
C LYS A 224 0.76 -21.93 -30.46
N HIS A 225 1.81 -21.60 -29.73
CA HIS A 225 2.33 -22.37 -28.60
C HIS A 225 2.35 -21.43 -27.38
N ILE A 226 1.44 -21.67 -26.44
CA ILE A 226 1.33 -20.88 -25.23
C ILE A 226 2.48 -21.23 -24.29
N ASP A 227 3.42 -20.31 -24.12
CA ASP A 227 4.41 -20.39 -23.04
C ASP A 227 3.75 -19.96 -21.74
N LYS A 228 3.20 -20.93 -21.01
CA LYS A 228 2.49 -20.69 -19.74
C LYS A 228 3.37 -20.01 -18.70
N LYS A 229 4.67 -20.29 -18.66
CA LYS A 229 5.59 -19.74 -17.68
C LYS A 229 5.78 -18.24 -17.89
N SER A 230 6.08 -17.84 -19.12
CA SER A 230 6.19 -16.43 -19.48
C SER A 230 4.85 -15.70 -19.32
N LEU A 231 3.74 -16.34 -19.69
CA LEU A 231 2.40 -15.79 -19.54
C LEU A 231 2.07 -15.52 -18.07
N ILE A 232 2.31 -16.45 -17.16
CA ILE A 232 2.10 -16.29 -15.72
C ILE A 232 2.98 -15.17 -15.16
N SER A 233 4.26 -15.16 -15.51
CA SER A 233 5.21 -14.14 -15.00
C SER A 233 4.78 -12.74 -15.38
N VAL A 234 4.47 -12.49 -16.65
CA VAL A 234 4.05 -11.17 -17.14
C VAL A 234 2.67 -10.80 -16.58
N SER A 235 1.76 -11.75 -16.46
CA SER A 235 0.45 -11.51 -15.86
C SER A 235 0.57 -11.09 -14.39
N ARG A 236 1.41 -11.76 -13.61
CA ARG A 236 1.64 -11.37 -12.20
C ARG A 236 2.27 -9.99 -12.07
N GLU A 237 3.20 -9.66 -12.94
CA GLU A 237 3.78 -8.31 -12.98
C GLU A 237 2.71 -7.26 -13.36
N ALA A 238 1.84 -7.57 -14.32
CA ALA A 238 0.73 -6.69 -14.70
C ALA A 238 -0.25 -6.46 -13.54
N VAL A 239 -0.61 -7.52 -12.78
CA VAL A 239 -1.47 -7.40 -11.58
C VAL A 239 -0.84 -6.46 -10.56
N GLN A 240 0.44 -6.69 -10.22
CA GLN A 240 1.13 -5.89 -9.22
C GLN A 240 1.23 -4.41 -9.63
N THR A 241 1.60 -4.18 -10.90
CA THR A 241 1.73 -2.82 -11.43
C THR A 241 0.38 -2.10 -11.51
N ALA A 242 -0.68 -2.82 -11.86
CA ALA A 242 -2.04 -2.27 -11.90
C ALA A 242 -2.55 -1.91 -10.49
N GLU A 243 -2.29 -2.77 -9.49
CA GLU A 243 -2.65 -2.47 -8.10
C GLU A 243 -1.88 -1.27 -7.56
N ASP A 244 -0.58 -1.16 -7.88
CA ASP A 244 0.20 0.03 -7.51
C ASP A 244 -0.38 1.30 -8.16
N ALA A 245 -0.76 1.23 -9.44
CA ALA A 245 -1.40 2.35 -10.13
C ALA A 245 -2.75 2.72 -9.51
N ARG A 246 -3.56 1.73 -9.16
CA ARG A 246 -4.84 1.91 -8.47
C ARG A 246 -4.65 2.63 -7.13
N GLU A 247 -3.73 2.14 -6.31
CA GLU A 247 -3.46 2.72 -4.99
C GLU A 247 -3.02 4.19 -5.07
N ILE A 248 -2.13 4.50 -6.02
CA ILE A 248 -1.71 5.88 -6.28
C ILE A 248 -2.91 6.75 -6.65
N SER A 249 -3.80 6.23 -7.50
CA SER A 249 -4.97 6.97 -7.97
C SER A 249 -5.94 7.27 -6.82
N VAL A 250 -6.28 6.27 -6.04
CA VAL A 250 -7.18 6.42 -4.88
C VAL A 250 -6.63 7.46 -3.90
N LYS A 251 -5.33 7.39 -3.59
CA LYS A 251 -4.69 8.36 -2.69
C LYS A 251 -4.71 9.78 -3.25
N ARG A 252 -4.50 9.96 -4.56
CA ARG A 252 -4.54 11.28 -5.20
C ARG A 252 -5.96 11.84 -5.28
N ILE A 253 -6.93 11.02 -5.63
CA ILE A 253 -8.35 11.41 -5.65
C ILE A 253 -8.80 11.85 -4.26
N GLU A 254 -8.43 11.11 -3.22
CA GLU A 254 -8.77 11.45 -1.84
C GLU A 254 -8.08 12.75 -1.39
N ALA A 255 -6.82 12.95 -1.75
CA ALA A 255 -6.12 14.20 -1.48
C ALA A 255 -6.78 15.40 -2.20
N GLU A 256 -7.12 15.25 -3.49
CA GLU A 256 -7.86 16.30 -4.23
C GLU A 256 -9.24 16.59 -3.61
N ARG A 257 -9.94 15.57 -3.11
CA ARG A 257 -11.22 15.73 -2.43
C ARG A 257 -11.07 16.54 -1.14
N ILE A 258 -10.08 16.18 -0.32
CA ILE A 258 -9.78 16.91 0.93
C ILE A 258 -9.42 18.36 0.63
N ASP A 259 -8.56 18.59 -0.37
CA ASP A 259 -8.16 19.94 -0.78
C ASP A 259 -9.36 20.76 -1.31
N ALA A 260 -10.22 20.13 -2.11
CA ALA A 260 -11.42 20.78 -2.63
C ALA A 260 -12.41 21.13 -1.52
N GLU A 261 -12.61 20.23 -0.55
CA GLU A 261 -13.46 20.48 0.62
C GLU A 261 -12.90 21.62 1.48
N ALA A 262 -11.57 21.64 1.69
CA ALA A 262 -10.90 22.71 2.43
C ALA A 262 -11.05 24.08 1.73
N ARG A 263 -10.86 24.13 0.40
CA ARG A 263 -11.08 25.35 -0.39
C ARG A 263 -12.54 25.79 -0.33
N ALA A 264 -13.47 24.87 -0.53
CA ALA A 264 -14.90 25.20 -0.47
C ALA A 264 -15.35 25.67 0.94
N ALA A 265 -14.69 25.16 2.00
CA ALA A 265 -14.92 25.63 3.36
C ALA A 265 -14.35 27.06 3.55
N ALA A 266 -13.14 27.32 3.06
CA ALA A 266 -12.50 28.64 3.10
C ALA A 266 -13.31 29.68 2.30
N ASP A 267 -13.78 29.32 1.12
CA ASP A 267 -14.62 30.21 0.28
C ASP A 267 -15.97 30.52 0.96
N ARG A 268 -16.60 29.49 1.60
CA ARG A 268 -17.82 29.74 2.39
C ARG A 268 -17.59 30.68 3.56
N GLU A 269 -16.48 30.51 4.26
CA GLU A 269 -16.09 31.41 5.35
C GLU A 269 -15.81 32.82 4.87
N ALA A 270 -15.06 32.97 3.77
CA ALA A 270 -14.78 34.26 3.15
C ALA A 270 -16.06 34.98 2.70
N ASN A 271 -16.95 34.23 2.03
CA ASN A 271 -18.25 34.78 1.60
C ASN A 271 -19.14 35.18 2.77
N ALA A 272 -19.19 34.37 3.84
CA ALA A 272 -19.95 34.69 5.04
C ALA A 272 -19.42 35.97 5.72
N LYS A 273 -18.08 36.11 5.81
CA LYS A 273 -17.46 37.34 6.33
C LYS A 273 -17.75 38.56 5.45
N ALA A 274 -17.70 38.38 4.12
CA ALA A 274 -18.02 39.48 3.20
C ALA A 274 -19.50 39.90 3.29
N GLN A 275 -20.43 38.95 3.41
CA GLN A 275 -21.86 39.24 3.61
C GLN A 275 -22.12 39.93 4.96
N THR A 276 -21.43 39.52 6.01
CA THR A 276 -21.56 40.16 7.33
C THR A 276 -21.06 41.61 7.27
N ILE A 277 -19.92 41.85 6.62
CA ILE A 277 -19.35 43.20 6.42
C ILE A 277 -20.33 44.06 5.56
N SER A 278 -20.92 43.48 4.51
CA SER A 278 -21.90 44.21 3.68
C SER A 278 -23.15 44.56 4.48
N ALA A 279 -23.72 43.62 5.25
CA ALA A 279 -24.90 43.87 6.06
C ALA A 279 -24.64 44.89 7.19
N GLU A 280 -23.42 44.88 7.76
CA GLU A 280 -23.00 45.87 8.72
C GLU A 280 -22.84 47.28 8.08
N ALA A 281 -22.34 47.33 6.84
CA ALA A 281 -22.24 48.59 6.10
C ALA A 281 -23.62 49.18 5.78
N ASP A 282 -24.55 48.33 5.32
CA ASP A 282 -25.94 48.73 5.00
C ASP A 282 -26.69 49.21 6.26
N THR A 283 -26.50 48.53 7.39
CA THR A 283 -27.08 48.97 8.66
C THR A 283 -26.46 50.28 9.18
N ALA A 284 -25.16 50.47 9.00
CA ALA A 284 -24.49 51.73 9.36
C ALA A 284 -24.96 52.91 8.48
N GLU A 285 -25.25 52.64 7.18
CA GLU A 285 -25.78 53.64 6.27
C GLU A 285 -27.22 54.02 6.60
N ALA A 286 -28.06 53.05 6.95
CA ALA A 286 -29.45 53.31 7.41
C ALA A 286 -29.51 54.10 8.73
N LEU A 287 -28.57 53.86 9.64
CA LEU A 287 -28.43 54.63 10.86
C LEU A 287 -27.96 56.07 10.59
N ARG A 288 -27.01 56.29 9.65
CA ARG A 288 -26.57 57.62 9.25
C ARG A 288 -27.67 58.46 8.62
N ALA A 289 -28.58 57.85 7.85
CA ALA A 289 -29.73 58.55 7.24
C ALA A 289 -30.76 59.02 8.29
N ARG A 290 -30.76 58.44 9.47
CA ARG A 290 -31.74 58.73 10.53
C ARG A 290 -31.30 59.84 11.46
N ASP A 291 -29.99 60.08 11.58
CA ASP A 291 -29.46 61.01 12.58
C ASP A 291 -28.98 62.35 12.03
N GLU A 292 -29.58 62.82 10.94
CA GLU A 292 -29.26 64.13 10.37
C GLU A 292 -29.82 65.31 11.19
N ALA A 293 -30.47 65.06 12.28
CA ALA A 293 -30.93 66.09 13.20
C ALA A 293 -30.24 65.87 14.59
N ASP A 294 -29.14 66.50 14.83
CA ASP A 294 -28.88 67.08 16.11
C ASP A 294 -27.39 67.10 16.61
N ARG A 295 -27.19 67.99 17.51
CA ARG A 295 -25.91 68.41 18.14
C ARG A 295 -25.08 67.26 18.78
N GLN A 296 -25.68 66.11 19.09
CA GLN A 296 -24.97 64.95 19.65
C GLN A 296 -24.05 64.25 18.63
N LYS A 297 -24.23 64.56 17.35
CA LYS A 297 -23.46 63.96 16.24
C LYS A 297 -21.96 64.35 16.28
N ARG A 298 -21.59 65.50 16.79
CA ARG A 298 -20.16 65.94 16.83
C ARG A 298 -19.36 65.25 17.95
N GLU A 299 -19.97 64.99 19.09
CA GLU A 299 -19.28 64.31 20.21
C GLU A 299 -19.27 62.78 19.96
N ALA A 300 -20.36 62.22 19.41
CA ALA A 300 -20.38 60.82 18.98
C ALA A 300 -19.42 60.54 17.82
N GLN A 301 -19.28 61.50 16.87
CA GLN A 301 -18.28 61.37 15.79
C GLN A 301 -16.84 61.41 16.28
N ALA A 302 -16.51 62.22 17.24
CA ALA A 302 -15.15 62.27 17.80
C ALA A 302 -14.84 61.00 18.60
N SER A 303 -15.82 60.48 19.38
CA SER A 303 -15.69 59.21 20.10
C SER A 303 -15.62 58.01 19.16
N ALA A 304 -16.45 57.99 18.09
CA ALA A 304 -16.45 56.92 17.09
C ALA A 304 -15.12 56.88 16.28
N LEU A 305 -14.58 58.11 15.97
CA LEU A 305 -13.28 58.17 15.27
C LEU A 305 -12.13 57.67 16.16
N GLN A 306 -12.16 57.97 17.44
CA GLN A 306 -11.14 57.48 18.39
C GLN A 306 -11.22 55.98 18.62
N GLN A 307 -12.46 55.42 18.67
CA GLN A 307 -12.67 53.96 18.74
C GLN A 307 -12.24 53.27 17.45
N GLN A 308 -12.51 53.86 16.30
CA GLN A 308 -12.07 53.34 15.03
C GLN A 308 -10.54 53.28 14.88
N GLN A 309 -9.86 54.35 15.30
CA GLN A 309 -8.39 54.40 15.29
C GLN A 309 -7.76 53.36 16.22
N THR A 310 -8.36 53.14 17.42
CA THR A 310 -7.88 52.09 18.33
C THR A 310 -8.17 50.70 17.79
N ALA A 311 -9.35 50.48 17.22
CA ALA A 311 -9.71 49.16 16.59
C ALA A 311 -8.89 48.87 15.33
N GLU A 312 -8.58 49.87 14.50
CA GLU A 312 -7.69 49.73 13.34
C GLU A 312 -6.25 49.39 13.80
N ALA A 313 -5.74 50.02 14.83
CA ALA A 313 -4.43 49.73 15.37
C ALA A 313 -4.35 48.31 15.98
N GLU A 314 -5.43 47.87 16.65
CA GLU A 314 -5.52 46.50 17.17
C GLU A 314 -5.69 45.44 16.03
N ALA A 315 -6.50 45.76 15.03
CA ALA A 315 -6.69 44.88 13.86
C ALA A 315 -5.41 44.77 13.03
N GLU A 316 -4.67 45.86 12.88
CA GLU A 316 -3.36 45.85 12.20
C GLU A 316 -2.32 45.04 12.98
N ARG A 317 -2.33 45.15 14.30
CA ARG A 317 -1.49 44.36 15.20
C ARG A 317 -1.80 42.85 15.09
N ASN A 318 -3.08 42.53 15.16
CA ASN A 318 -3.53 41.11 15.04
C ASN A 318 -3.22 40.53 13.65
N ARG A 319 -3.37 41.32 12.57
CA ARG A 319 -2.96 40.91 11.21
C ARG A 319 -1.45 40.69 11.10
N ALA A 320 -0.66 41.60 11.71
CA ALA A 320 0.79 41.47 11.73
C ALA A 320 1.25 40.22 12.50
N GLU A 321 0.63 39.95 13.67
CA GLU A 321 0.92 38.77 14.47
C GLU A 321 0.51 37.48 13.75
N ALA A 322 -0.66 37.47 13.10
CA ALA A 322 -1.11 36.33 12.33
C ALA A 322 -0.22 36.08 11.09
N ALA A 323 0.20 37.15 10.40
CA ALA A 323 1.13 37.05 9.28
C ALA A 323 2.53 36.55 9.72
N ALA A 324 3.02 37.03 10.86
CA ALA A 324 4.30 36.58 11.44
C ALA A 324 4.24 35.10 11.86
N ALA A 325 3.12 34.67 12.46
CA ALA A 325 2.90 33.26 12.83
C ALA A 325 2.81 32.36 11.63
N ALA A 326 2.10 32.80 10.58
CA ALA A 326 2.01 32.05 9.32
C ALA A 326 3.38 31.93 8.63
N ALA A 327 4.14 33.01 8.55
CA ALA A 327 5.49 33.01 7.98
C ALA A 327 6.46 32.10 8.79
N ALA A 328 6.36 32.14 10.13
CA ALA A 328 7.16 31.27 10.99
C ALA A 328 6.78 29.77 10.81
N SER A 329 5.47 29.47 10.61
CA SER A 329 5.00 28.13 10.33
C SER A 329 5.49 27.65 8.96
N GLU A 330 5.41 28.52 7.95
CA GLU A 330 5.88 28.21 6.60
C GLU A 330 7.40 27.99 6.57
N GLN A 331 8.16 28.83 7.26
CA GLN A 331 9.61 28.65 7.42
C GLN A 331 9.96 27.30 8.07
N LYS A 332 9.23 26.92 9.14
CA LYS A 332 9.44 25.64 9.80
C LYS A 332 9.12 24.46 8.86
N LEU A 333 8.04 24.58 8.08
CA LEU A 333 7.68 23.56 7.12
C LEU A 333 8.73 23.44 6.01
N GLN A 334 9.16 24.57 5.46
CA GLN A 334 10.20 24.60 4.43
C GLN A 334 11.54 24.07 4.97
N GLN A 335 11.88 24.40 6.21
CA GLN A 335 13.07 23.86 6.85
C GLN A 335 12.97 22.34 7.02
N ALA A 336 11.84 21.83 7.52
CA ALA A 336 11.64 20.40 7.67
C ALA A 336 11.68 19.65 6.32
N VAL A 337 11.15 20.26 5.25
CA VAL A 337 11.25 19.70 3.90
C VAL A 337 12.72 19.65 3.43
N ARG A 338 13.46 20.74 3.60
CA ARG A 338 14.89 20.79 3.23
C ARG A 338 15.74 19.78 4.00
N GLU A 339 15.56 19.73 5.32
CA GLU A 339 16.27 18.78 6.19
C GLU A 339 16.01 17.31 5.73
N ARG A 340 14.76 17.03 5.35
CA ARG A 340 14.38 15.73 4.83
C ARG A 340 15.02 15.43 3.47
N GLU A 341 15.03 16.39 2.57
CA GLU A 341 15.67 16.26 1.26
C GLU A 341 17.19 16.10 1.38
N GLU A 342 17.81 16.89 2.25
CA GLU A 342 19.25 16.80 2.54
C GLU A 342 19.61 15.43 3.15
N LEU A 343 18.78 14.94 4.09
CA LEU A 343 18.97 13.64 4.68
C LEU A 343 18.86 12.53 3.60
N ARG A 344 17.84 12.62 2.74
CA ARG A 344 17.65 11.68 1.63
C ARG A 344 18.83 11.69 0.67
N ALA A 345 19.28 12.86 0.27
CA ALA A 345 20.45 13.02 -0.60
C ALA A 345 21.74 12.47 0.04
N ARG A 346 21.95 12.76 1.33
CA ARG A 346 23.09 12.24 2.10
C ARG A 346 23.06 10.73 2.20
N LEU A 347 21.92 10.14 2.50
CA LEU A 347 21.75 8.69 2.54
C LEU A 347 21.98 8.05 1.17
N LEU A 348 21.44 8.63 0.11
CA LEU A 348 21.70 8.18 -1.26
C LEU A 348 23.18 8.19 -1.56
N GLN A 349 23.88 9.26 -1.25
CA GLN A 349 25.32 9.38 -1.45
C GLN A 349 26.09 8.33 -0.63
N GLN A 350 25.79 8.20 0.65
CA GLN A 350 26.45 7.23 1.53
C GLN A 350 26.23 5.78 1.07
N LEU A 351 24.99 5.43 0.74
CA LEU A 351 24.67 4.10 0.24
C LEU A 351 25.36 3.82 -1.10
N ASN A 352 25.38 4.81 -1.99
CA ASN A 352 25.99 4.68 -3.31
C ASN A 352 27.53 4.54 -3.28
N THR A 353 28.18 4.99 -2.20
CA THR A 353 29.62 4.70 -1.99
C THR A 353 29.90 3.23 -1.68
N ILE A 354 28.89 2.49 -1.22
CA ILE A 354 29.02 1.08 -0.85
C ILE A 354 28.55 0.19 -2.00
N LEU A 355 27.38 0.50 -2.57
CA LEU A 355 26.73 -0.23 -3.64
C LEU A 355 25.89 0.72 -4.48
N GLU A 356 25.70 0.38 -5.75
CA GLU A 356 24.83 1.13 -6.65
C GLU A 356 23.45 1.33 -6.02
N THR A 357 23.09 2.57 -5.80
CA THR A 357 21.84 2.94 -5.13
C THR A 357 21.02 3.87 -6.02
N ARG A 358 19.74 3.55 -6.19
CA ARG A 358 18.80 4.34 -6.99
C ARG A 358 17.76 4.97 -6.10
N ASP A 359 17.46 6.22 -6.36
CA ASP A 359 16.34 6.92 -5.74
C ASP A 359 15.04 6.57 -6.48
N THR A 360 14.07 6.02 -5.78
CA THR A 360 12.80 5.55 -6.35
C THR A 360 11.61 5.97 -5.51
N ALA A 361 10.42 5.81 -6.05
CA ALA A 361 9.17 5.99 -5.32
C ALA A 361 9.07 5.12 -4.05
N ARG A 362 9.68 3.95 -4.06
CA ARG A 362 9.68 3.00 -2.94
C ARG A 362 10.70 3.35 -1.86
N GLY A 363 11.61 4.25 -2.15
CA GLY A 363 12.76 4.63 -1.31
C GLY A 363 14.08 4.50 -2.05
N LEU A 364 15.16 4.48 -1.31
CA LEU A 364 16.50 4.29 -1.85
C LEU A 364 16.74 2.78 -2.05
N VAL A 365 16.82 2.37 -3.30
CA VAL A 365 17.03 0.95 -3.66
C VAL A 365 18.50 0.69 -3.89
N VAL A 366 19.11 -0.04 -2.96
CA VAL A 366 20.50 -0.51 -3.04
C VAL A 366 20.51 -1.83 -3.78
N ASN A 367 21.15 -1.86 -4.93
CA ASN A 367 21.28 -3.06 -5.73
C ASN A 367 22.52 -3.86 -5.32
N MET A 368 22.31 -5.10 -4.97
CA MET A 368 23.36 -6.04 -4.60
C MET A 368 23.35 -7.22 -5.57
N SER A 369 23.94 -7.02 -6.75
CA SER A 369 24.10 -8.09 -7.73
C SER A 369 25.10 -9.14 -7.26
N ASP A 370 25.20 -10.26 -7.93
CA ASP A 370 26.02 -11.50 -7.86
C ASP A 370 27.24 -11.58 -6.88
N VAL A 371 27.55 -10.48 -6.18
CA VAL A 371 28.66 -10.39 -5.20
C VAL A 371 28.30 -11.06 -3.87
N LEU A 372 27.00 -11.28 -3.60
CA LEU A 372 26.52 -11.72 -2.31
C LEU A 372 26.69 -13.21 -2.06
N PHE A 373 26.43 -14.03 -3.08
CA PHE A 373 26.30 -15.48 -2.94
C PHE A 373 27.04 -16.20 -4.06
N ASP A 374 27.44 -17.44 -3.83
CA ASP A 374 27.83 -18.35 -4.90
C ASP A 374 26.61 -18.85 -5.67
N THR A 375 26.81 -19.30 -6.90
CA THR A 375 25.74 -19.84 -7.72
C THR A 375 25.01 -20.98 -6.98
N GLY A 376 23.69 -20.88 -6.91
CA GLY A 376 22.85 -21.84 -6.20
C GLY A 376 22.92 -21.80 -4.67
N LYS A 377 23.77 -20.95 -4.07
CA LYS A 377 23.90 -20.85 -2.61
C LYS A 377 23.20 -19.61 -2.05
N HIS A 378 22.95 -19.65 -0.75
CA HIS A 378 22.37 -18.57 0.05
C HIS A 378 23.29 -18.14 1.22
N THR A 379 24.51 -18.65 1.28
CA THR A 379 25.50 -18.24 2.27
C THR A 379 26.22 -16.99 1.79
N LEU A 380 26.20 -15.94 2.62
CA LEU A 380 26.83 -14.65 2.31
C LEU A 380 28.35 -14.78 2.20
N ARG A 381 28.91 -14.30 1.11
CA ARG A 381 30.35 -14.19 0.90
C ARG A 381 30.97 -13.16 1.85
N PRO A 382 32.25 -13.26 2.18
CA PRO A 382 32.93 -12.29 3.06
C PRO A 382 32.77 -10.83 2.61
N LEU A 383 32.96 -10.55 1.33
CA LEU A 383 32.82 -9.22 0.76
C LEU A 383 31.37 -8.69 0.88
N ALA A 384 30.39 -9.57 0.77
CA ALA A 384 28.98 -9.23 0.97
C ALA A 384 28.73 -8.82 2.41
N ARG A 385 29.26 -9.56 3.38
CA ARG A 385 29.15 -9.24 4.80
C ARG A 385 29.78 -7.89 5.13
N GLU A 386 30.94 -7.58 4.56
CA GLU A 386 31.57 -6.27 4.74
C GLU A 386 30.67 -5.13 4.24
N LYS A 387 30.09 -5.26 3.03
CA LYS A 387 29.19 -4.26 2.47
C LYS A 387 27.91 -4.11 3.30
N LEU A 388 27.32 -5.22 3.72
CA LEU A 388 26.13 -5.22 4.58
C LEU A 388 26.42 -4.63 5.96
N ALA A 389 27.59 -4.88 6.53
CA ALA A 389 28.01 -4.25 7.79
C ALA A 389 28.15 -2.72 7.66
N LYS A 390 28.64 -2.22 6.52
CA LYS A 390 28.68 -0.77 6.26
C LYS A 390 27.27 -0.18 6.13
N ILE A 391 26.36 -0.90 5.45
CA ILE A 391 24.96 -0.49 5.32
C ILE A 391 24.25 -0.51 6.69
N SER A 392 24.47 -1.55 7.50
CA SER A 392 23.89 -1.61 8.85
C SER A 392 24.32 -0.42 9.70
N GLY A 393 25.59 0.00 9.60
CA GLY A 393 26.09 1.20 10.30
C GLY A 393 25.35 2.48 9.89
N ILE A 394 25.01 2.62 8.60
CA ILE A 394 24.20 3.76 8.12
C ILE A 394 22.77 3.66 8.70
N VAL A 395 22.13 2.50 8.61
CA VAL A 395 20.76 2.32 9.09
C VAL A 395 20.64 2.52 10.61
N LEU A 396 21.60 2.02 11.37
CA LEU A 396 21.65 2.19 12.83
C LEU A 396 21.79 3.65 13.24
N ALA A 397 22.45 4.48 12.41
CA ALA A 397 22.52 5.93 12.66
C ALA A 397 21.17 6.64 12.47
N TYR A 398 20.19 5.98 11.83
CA TYR A 398 18.86 6.54 11.55
C TYR A 398 17.75 5.53 11.90
N PRO A 399 17.40 5.38 13.18
CA PRO A 399 16.47 4.34 13.65
C PRO A 399 15.07 4.40 13.08
N ALA A 400 14.67 5.52 12.48
CA ALA A 400 13.37 5.70 11.84
C ALA A 400 13.32 5.17 10.38
N LEU A 401 14.40 4.59 9.89
CA LEU A 401 14.43 3.92 8.59
C LEU A 401 13.90 2.49 8.70
N THR A 402 13.27 2.05 7.63
CA THR A 402 12.82 0.69 7.44
C THR A 402 13.46 0.08 6.20
N LEU A 403 13.71 -1.22 6.24
CA LEU A 403 14.36 -1.95 5.16
C LEU A 403 13.43 -3.01 4.57
N GLY A 404 13.21 -2.95 3.26
CA GLY A 404 12.65 -4.05 2.49
C GLY A 404 13.77 -4.82 1.78
N ILE A 405 13.86 -6.12 2.00
CA ILE A 405 14.91 -6.96 1.39
C ILE A 405 14.25 -7.88 0.38
N GLU A 406 14.57 -7.70 -0.90
CA GLU A 406 13.94 -8.45 -1.98
C GLU A 406 15.00 -9.31 -2.72
N GLY A 407 14.86 -10.62 -2.59
CA GLY A 407 15.71 -11.58 -3.30
C GLY A 407 15.19 -11.89 -4.70
N ASN A 408 16.08 -11.90 -5.68
CA ASN A 408 15.75 -12.24 -7.07
C ASN A 408 16.72 -13.30 -7.59
N THR A 409 16.26 -14.07 -8.56
CA THR A 409 17.08 -15.07 -9.28
C THR A 409 17.03 -14.77 -10.78
N ASP A 410 17.89 -15.44 -11.52
CA ASP A 410 17.71 -15.63 -12.94
C ASP A 410 16.68 -16.74 -13.23
N SER A 411 16.42 -17.02 -14.50
CA SER A 411 15.45 -18.03 -14.94
C SER A 411 16.04 -19.45 -15.05
N VAL A 412 17.19 -19.72 -14.42
CA VAL A 412 17.79 -21.07 -14.45
C VAL A 412 17.28 -21.86 -13.25
N GLY A 413 16.56 -22.94 -13.52
CA GLY A 413 15.94 -23.80 -12.51
C GLY A 413 14.42 -23.83 -12.62
N SER A 414 13.76 -24.45 -11.64
CA SER A 414 12.29 -24.39 -11.54
C SER A 414 11.85 -23.18 -10.74
N ASP A 415 10.64 -22.68 -11.03
CA ASP A 415 10.06 -21.54 -10.30
C ASP A 415 10.06 -21.78 -8.79
N ALA A 416 9.66 -22.97 -8.36
CA ALA A 416 9.67 -23.33 -6.94
C ALA A 416 11.08 -23.32 -6.34
N TYR A 417 12.08 -23.76 -7.09
CA TYR A 417 13.48 -23.70 -6.67
C TYR A 417 13.95 -22.26 -6.58
N ASN A 418 13.67 -21.44 -7.61
CA ASN A 418 14.07 -20.04 -7.69
C ASN A 418 13.35 -19.20 -6.61
N GLN A 419 12.08 -19.47 -6.38
CA GLN A 419 11.34 -18.84 -5.30
C GLN A 419 11.99 -19.15 -3.94
N GLY A 420 12.18 -20.43 -3.61
CA GLY A 420 12.81 -20.82 -2.35
C GLY A 420 14.28 -20.35 -2.21
N LEU A 421 15.03 -20.25 -3.31
CA LEU A 421 16.40 -19.74 -3.28
C LEU A 421 16.42 -18.23 -2.98
N SER A 422 15.54 -17.47 -3.64
CA SER A 422 15.43 -16.02 -3.44
C SER A 422 14.98 -15.68 -2.02
N GLU A 423 14.04 -16.42 -1.44
CA GLU A 423 13.62 -16.28 -0.05
C GLU A 423 14.76 -16.51 0.93
N ARG A 424 15.46 -17.63 0.78
CA ARG A 424 16.63 -17.94 1.64
C ARG A 424 17.73 -16.89 1.52
N ARG A 425 17.93 -16.30 0.35
CA ARG A 425 18.90 -15.21 0.12
C ARG A 425 18.46 -13.92 0.82
N ALA A 426 17.21 -13.51 0.66
CA ALA A 426 16.66 -12.34 1.33
C ALA A 426 16.74 -12.51 2.85
N GLU A 427 16.39 -13.68 3.37
CA GLU A 427 16.46 -13.99 4.79
C GLU A 427 17.89 -14.05 5.32
N ALA A 428 18.85 -14.55 4.53
CA ALA A 428 20.27 -14.53 4.92
C ALA A 428 20.78 -13.09 5.08
N VAL A 429 20.35 -12.17 4.23
CA VAL A 429 20.67 -10.75 4.36
C VAL A 429 20.00 -10.16 5.60
N ARG A 430 18.70 -10.41 5.82
CA ARG A 430 17.97 -9.93 7.00
C ARG A 430 18.61 -10.40 8.30
N SER A 431 18.85 -11.70 8.40
CA SER A 431 19.50 -12.32 9.56
C SER A 431 20.90 -11.73 9.83
N TYR A 432 21.66 -11.45 8.77
CA TYR A 432 22.96 -10.82 8.93
C TYR A 432 22.83 -9.37 9.43
N LEU A 433 21.91 -8.58 8.89
CA LEU A 433 21.67 -7.22 9.35
C LEU A 433 21.16 -7.19 10.81
N ALA A 434 20.32 -8.14 11.20
CA ALA A 434 19.89 -8.30 12.58
C ALA A 434 21.08 -8.61 13.53
N GLN A 435 21.99 -9.49 13.10
CA GLN A 435 23.24 -9.75 13.83
C GLN A 435 24.13 -8.51 13.97
N GLN A 436 24.05 -7.58 13.01
CA GLN A 436 24.74 -6.29 13.08
C GLN A 436 24.00 -5.25 13.93
N GLY A 437 22.86 -5.62 14.55
CA GLY A 437 22.11 -4.76 15.48
C GLY A 437 20.92 -4.03 14.87
N VAL A 438 20.61 -4.21 13.57
CA VAL A 438 19.41 -3.63 12.97
C VAL A 438 18.17 -4.34 13.52
N LEU A 439 17.19 -3.56 13.99
CA LEU A 439 15.97 -4.10 14.58
C LEU A 439 15.20 -4.96 13.57
N GLU A 440 14.83 -6.17 13.95
CA GLU A 440 14.04 -7.06 13.08
C GLU A 440 12.70 -6.47 12.68
N SER A 441 12.06 -5.71 13.59
CA SER A 441 10.80 -5.01 13.34
C SER A 441 10.89 -3.93 12.27
N SER A 442 12.08 -3.41 11.98
CA SER A 442 12.33 -2.44 10.92
C SER A 442 12.68 -3.09 9.59
N MET A 443 12.71 -4.43 9.53
CA MET A 443 13.13 -5.17 8.33
C MET A 443 12.06 -6.15 7.85
N THR A 444 11.81 -6.16 6.54
CA THR A 444 11.01 -7.19 5.87
C THR A 444 11.88 -7.88 4.82
N ALA A 445 11.77 -9.20 4.71
CA ALA A 445 12.46 -9.99 3.69
C ALA A 445 11.46 -10.79 2.85
N ARG A 446 11.64 -10.79 1.56
CA ARG A 446 10.83 -11.60 0.65
C ARG A 446 11.64 -12.06 -0.56
N GLY A 447 11.37 -13.26 -1.02
CA GLY A 447 11.87 -13.76 -2.31
C GLY A 447 10.88 -13.43 -3.42
N LEU A 448 11.40 -13.02 -4.55
CA LEU A 448 10.63 -12.74 -5.76
C LEU A 448 10.94 -13.74 -6.89
N GLY A 449 11.81 -14.75 -6.60
CA GLY A 449 12.22 -15.70 -7.61
C GLY A 449 12.75 -15.00 -8.86
N GLU A 450 12.31 -15.45 -10.01
CA GLU A 450 12.65 -14.90 -11.31
C GLU A 450 11.63 -13.89 -11.87
N THR A 451 10.60 -13.53 -11.08
CA THR A 451 9.44 -12.73 -11.52
C THR A 451 9.74 -11.26 -11.81
N GLN A 452 10.89 -10.76 -11.35
CA GLN A 452 11.28 -9.35 -11.47
C GLN A 452 12.65 -9.22 -12.18
N PRO A 453 12.78 -9.63 -13.44
CA PRO A 453 14.03 -9.48 -14.15
C PRO A 453 14.30 -8.00 -14.46
N ILE A 454 15.53 -7.56 -14.23
CA ILE A 454 16.02 -6.23 -14.62
C ILE A 454 16.82 -6.27 -15.91
N ALA A 455 17.19 -7.46 -16.35
CA ALA A 455 17.93 -7.70 -17.60
C ALA A 455 17.44 -8.99 -18.27
N SER A 456 17.81 -9.17 -19.51
CA SER A 456 17.40 -10.37 -20.28
C SER A 456 18.00 -11.65 -19.68
N ASN A 457 17.16 -12.61 -19.38
CA ASN A 457 17.58 -13.94 -18.94
C ASN A 457 18.23 -14.80 -20.07
N SER A 458 18.16 -14.35 -21.32
CA SER A 458 18.78 -15.04 -22.44
C SER A 458 20.29 -14.94 -22.47
N THR A 459 20.86 -13.87 -21.92
CA THR A 459 22.32 -13.65 -21.87
C THR A 459 22.90 -14.01 -20.50
N ALA A 460 24.17 -14.38 -20.47
CA ALA A 460 24.85 -14.71 -19.22
C ALA A 460 24.99 -13.47 -18.32
N GLU A 461 25.25 -12.32 -18.91
CA GLU A 461 25.37 -11.02 -18.25
C GLU A 461 24.03 -10.59 -17.67
N GLY A 462 22.94 -10.75 -18.41
CA GLY A 462 21.62 -10.42 -17.95
C GLY A 462 21.15 -11.33 -16.80
N ARG A 463 21.42 -12.62 -16.89
CA ARG A 463 21.18 -13.55 -15.77
C ARG A 463 22.00 -13.17 -14.54
N GLN A 464 23.24 -12.75 -14.71
CA GLN A 464 24.07 -12.26 -13.61
C GLN A 464 23.44 -11.05 -12.92
N GLN A 465 22.90 -10.11 -13.67
CA GLN A 465 22.20 -8.94 -13.12
C GLN A 465 20.89 -9.33 -12.42
N ASN A 466 20.18 -10.34 -12.92
CA ASN A 466 18.94 -10.81 -12.33
C ASN A 466 19.18 -11.54 -10.99
N ARG A 467 20.32 -12.21 -10.82
CA ARG A 467 20.74 -12.80 -9.53
C ARG A 467 21.17 -11.70 -8.56
N ARG A 468 20.25 -11.04 -7.93
CA ARG A 468 20.49 -9.92 -7.02
C ARG A 468 19.63 -9.99 -5.78
N VAL A 469 20.03 -9.21 -4.79
CA VAL A 469 19.14 -8.81 -3.69
C VAL A 469 19.05 -7.28 -3.72
N GLU A 470 17.84 -6.76 -3.67
CA GLU A 470 17.58 -5.34 -3.54
C GLU A 470 17.27 -5.02 -2.08
N LEU A 471 17.91 -3.99 -1.55
CA LEU A 471 17.62 -3.46 -0.24
C LEU A 471 16.95 -2.09 -0.39
N ILE A 472 15.68 -2.00 -0.01
CA ILE A 472 14.87 -0.79 -0.11
C ILE A 472 14.90 -0.09 1.23
N VAL A 473 15.59 1.05 1.28
CA VAL A 473 15.63 1.93 2.46
C VAL A 473 14.52 2.95 2.34
N SER A 474 13.58 2.92 3.27
CA SER A 474 12.41 3.80 3.31
C SER A 474 12.19 4.35 4.72
N GLY A 475 11.30 5.32 4.87
CA GLY A 475 10.94 5.91 6.15
C GLY A 475 10.37 7.32 6.01
N GLU A 476 9.58 7.75 6.98
CA GLU A 476 9.00 9.10 6.98
C GLU A 476 10.06 10.19 7.00
N VAL A 477 11.19 9.93 7.66
CA VAL A 477 12.34 10.86 7.76
C VAL A 477 12.98 11.19 6.41
N ILE A 478 12.76 10.37 5.40
CA ILE A 478 13.22 10.59 4.02
C ILE A 478 12.05 10.74 3.03
N GLY A 479 10.85 10.95 3.56
CA GLY A 479 9.67 11.23 2.75
C GLY A 479 9.12 10.03 1.98
N THR A 480 9.45 8.81 2.39
CA THR A 480 8.91 7.60 1.76
C THR A 480 8.20 6.73 2.78
N LYS A 481 7.00 6.27 2.44
CA LYS A 481 6.32 5.17 3.14
C LYS A 481 6.36 3.95 2.24
N ILE A 482 6.48 2.76 2.81
CA ILE A 482 6.35 1.52 2.02
C ILE A 482 4.99 1.54 1.35
N GLY A 483 4.95 1.61 0.00
CA GLY A 483 3.73 1.64 -0.81
C GLY A 483 3.27 3.02 -1.32
N SER A 484 3.97 4.12 -1.03
CA SER A 484 3.66 5.43 -1.61
C SER A 484 4.58 5.75 -2.80
N ALA A 485 4.00 6.09 -3.93
CA ALA A 485 4.74 6.72 -5.02
C ALA A 485 5.14 8.15 -4.63
N PRO A 486 6.30 8.67 -5.08
CA PRO A 486 6.64 10.07 -4.89
C PRO A 486 5.61 10.94 -5.61
N GLN A 487 5.13 11.96 -4.91
CA GLN A 487 4.39 13.02 -5.57
C GLN A 487 5.34 13.69 -6.57
N SER A 488 5.04 13.61 -7.88
CA SER A 488 5.69 14.43 -8.86
C SER A 488 5.35 15.88 -8.54
N GLN A 489 6.36 16.67 -8.16
CA GLN A 489 6.24 18.11 -8.16
C GLN A 489 6.25 18.54 -9.63
N ASP A 490 5.08 18.61 -10.24
CA ASP A 490 4.91 19.38 -11.47
C ASP A 490 4.92 20.87 -11.10
N ARG A 491 5.89 21.55 -11.68
CA ARG A 491 5.97 23.01 -11.75
C ARG A 491 5.00 23.57 -12.77
#